data_dca83db0fdb2fdce111cc83bb07a1104
#
_entry.id   dca83db0fdb2fdce111cc83bb07a1104
#
_cell.length_a   1.000
_cell.length_b   1.000
_cell.length_c   1.000
_cell.angle_alpha   90.00
_cell.angle_beta   90.00
_cell.angle_gamma   90.00
#
_symmetry.space_group_name_H-M   'P 1'
#
loop_
_entity.id
_entity.type
_entity.pdbx_description
1 polymer ?
#
loop_
_entity_poly.entity_id
_entity_poly.type
_entity_poly.pdbx_seq_one_letter_code
_entity_poly.pdbx_strand_id
1 'polypeptide(L)'
;TEDGNTGLLAGMNWLATVTNCYSSGSITAQEAANIGGLIGHNYKGTIQNSFSTGSIVGKKSVGGLVGVSYGDGTTFPLIENSYSRCNVTASTYQSIGGFAGGHGWKGGTINNCFSTGSVTSGSSGEWDAVGGFSGTNTATANTSINASFWDTESSGQSTGIDPGNDVTGVTGKTTSEMKTLSTFTDAEWDFVDETANGSNDYWTIDGTNNDGYPY
;
A
#
# COMPACT_ATOMS: atom_id res chain seq x y z
N THR A 1 23.06 -4.83 -3.89
CA THR A 1 23.29 -3.55 -4.62
C THR A 1 22.36 -2.51 -4.04
N GLU A 2 22.87 -1.31 -3.75
CA GLU A 2 22.13 -0.23 -3.08
C GLU A 2 20.85 0.25 -3.82
N ASP A 3 20.67 -0.14 -5.08
CA ASP A 3 19.55 0.25 -5.94
C ASP A 3 18.69 -0.93 -6.43
N GLY A 4 18.69 -2.05 -5.70
CA GLY A 4 17.93 -3.23 -6.09
C GLY A 4 16.43 -3.12 -5.78
N ASN A 5 15.56 -3.45 -6.75
CA ASN A 5 14.14 -3.61 -6.51
C ASN A 5 13.87 -5.03 -5.99
N THR A 6 13.15 -5.17 -4.88
CA THR A 6 12.89 -6.47 -4.26
C THR A 6 11.42 -6.63 -3.92
N GLY A 7 10.81 -7.72 -4.35
CA GLY A 7 9.45 -8.13 -3.99
C GLY A 7 9.36 -9.64 -3.93
N LEU A 8 8.45 -10.20 -3.12
CA LEU A 8 8.28 -11.65 -3.02
C LEU A 8 7.74 -12.27 -4.33
N LEU A 9 6.94 -11.52 -5.09
CA LEU A 9 6.47 -11.94 -6.42
C LEU A 9 7.46 -11.49 -7.51
N ALA A 10 7.80 -10.21 -7.55
CA ALA A 10 8.73 -9.69 -8.54
C ALA A 10 9.46 -8.42 -8.04
N GLY A 11 10.71 -8.26 -8.43
CA GLY A 11 11.46 -7.03 -8.16
C GLY A 11 10.87 -5.84 -8.90
N MET A 12 10.40 -6.02 -10.13
CA MET A 12 9.84 -4.94 -10.96
C MET A 12 8.66 -5.42 -11.80
N ASN A 13 7.61 -4.60 -11.82
CA ASN A 13 6.51 -4.68 -12.77
C ASN A 13 6.62 -3.50 -13.75
N TRP A 14 7.00 -3.78 -14.99
CA TRP A 14 7.17 -2.78 -16.05
C TRP A 14 6.08 -2.92 -17.10
N LEU A 15 5.13 -1.97 -17.14
CA LEU A 15 4.04 -1.94 -18.14
C LEU A 15 3.15 -3.19 -18.16
N ALA A 16 3.27 -4.07 -17.18
CA ALA A 16 2.52 -5.32 -17.13
C ALA A 16 1.36 -5.24 -16.14
N THR A 17 0.46 -6.20 -16.21
CA THR A 17 -0.64 -6.36 -15.27
C THR A 17 -0.37 -7.54 -14.34
N VAL A 18 -0.44 -7.29 -13.05
CA VAL A 18 -0.43 -8.27 -11.97
C VAL A 18 -1.84 -8.29 -11.38
N THR A 19 -2.54 -9.39 -11.52
CA THR A 19 -3.92 -9.52 -11.04
C THR A 19 -4.14 -10.85 -10.35
N ASN A 20 -5.00 -10.86 -9.32
CA ASN A 20 -5.34 -12.04 -8.52
C ASN A 20 -4.10 -12.76 -7.97
N CYS A 21 -3.10 -11.99 -7.55
CA CYS A 21 -1.83 -12.51 -7.05
C CYS A 21 -1.67 -12.21 -5.56
N TYR A 22 -0.98 -13.09 -4.88
CA TYR A 22 -0.61 -12.79 -3.51
C TYR A 22 0.81 -13.27 -3.18
N SER A 23 1.35 -12.68 -2.13
CA SER A 23 2.61 -13.10 -1.54
C SER A 23 2.47 -13.23 -0.03
N SER A 24 3.15 -14.23 0.52
CA SER A 24 3.24 -14.42 1.97
C SER A 24 4.66 -14.82 2.33
N GLY A 25 5.28 -14.11 3.26
CA GLY A 25 6.66 -14.41 3.66
C GLY A 25 7.38 -13.21 4.25
N SER A 26 8.71 -13.30 4.29
CA SER A 26 9.55 -12.25 4.86
C SER A 26 10.66 -11.84 3.90
N ILE A 27 10.90 -10.54 3.83
CA ILE A 27 12.07 -9.97 3.17
C ILE A 27 12.93 -9.29 4.24
N THR A 28 14.22 -9.58 4.22
CA THR A 28 15.24 -8.85 4.97
C THR A 28 16.32 -8.40 3.99
N ALA A 29 16.28 -7.13 3.61
CA ALA A 29 17.15 -6.54 2.58
C ALA A 29 17.64 -5.17 3.03
N GLN A 30 18.45 -5.16 4.09
CA GLN A 30 18.90 -3.94 4.79
C GLN A 30 19.72 -2.97 3.95
N GLU A 31 20.21 -3.40 2.80
CA GLU A 31 20.99 -2.56 1.87
C GLU A 31 20.26 -2.26 0.55
N ALA A 32 19.05 -2.82 0.36
CA ALA A 32 18.31 -2.62 -0.87
C ALA A 32 17.35 -1.41 -0.78
N ALA A 33 17.09 -0.80 -1.93
CA ALA A 33 16.04 0.20 -2.12
C ALA A 33 14.77 -0.46 -2.68
N ASN A 34 13.64 0.24 -2.73
CA ASN A 34 12.40 -0.16 -3.37
C ASN A 34 11.95 -1.59 -3.02
N ILE A 35 11.57 -1.78 -1.78
CA ILE A 35 11.21 -3.09 -1.26
C ILE A 35 9.71 -3.14 -1.00
N GLY A 36 9.02 -4.07 -1.63
CA GLY A 36 7.59 -4.31 -1.44
C GLY A 36 7.30 -5.77 -1.12
N GLY A 37 6.26 -6.01 -0.35
CA GLY A 37 5.84 -7.38 -0.06
C GLY A 37 5.45 -8.15 -1.32
N LEU A 38 4.78 -7.51 -2.27
CA LEU A 38 4.43 -8.11 -3.56
C LEU A 38 5.44 -7.70 -4.64
N ILE A 39 5.58 -6.41 -4.89
CA ILE A 39 6.39 -5.83 -5.98
C ILE A 39 7.35 -4.78 -5.43
N GLY A 40 8.63 -4.86 -5.78
CA GLY A 40 9.62 -3.85 -5.41
C GLY A 40 9.35 -2.49 -6.10
N HIS A 41 9.22 -2.48 -7.41
CA HIS A 41 8.94 -1.29 -8.21
C HIS A 41 7.83 -1.54 -9.23
N ASN A 42 6.71 -0.85 -9.09
CA ASN A 42 5.64 -0.83 -10.07
C ASN A 42 5.81 0.40 -11.00
N TYR A 43 6.43 0.20 -12.15
CA TYR A 43 6.68 1.26 -13.11
C TYR A 43 5.68 1.19 -14.27
N LYS A 44 4.71 2.09 -14.27
CA LYS A 44 3.65 2.17 -15.30
C LYS A 44 2.80 0.90 -15.42
N GLY A 45 2.87 0.02 -14.43
CA GLY A 45 2.17 -1.26 -14.41
C GLY A 45 0.85 -1.17 -13.63
N THR A 46 0.02 -2.17 -13.83
CA THR A 46 -1.25 -2.33 -13.11
C THR A 46 -1.12 -3.45 -12.08
N ILE A 47 -1.62 -3.21 -10.87
CA ILE A 47 -1.79 -4.23 -9.83
C ILE A 47 -3.26 -4.20 -9.42
N GLN A 48 -3.94 -5.35 -9.49
CA GLN A 48 -5.37 -5.47 -9.18
C GLN A 48 -5.65 -6.73 -8.35
N ASN A 49 -6.63 -6.64 -7.44
CA ASN A 49 -7.12 -7.79 -6.68
C ASN A 49 -5.99 -8.62 -6.07
N SER A 50 -4.99 -7.95 -5.50
CA SER A 50 -3.75 -8.58 -5.08
C SER A 50 -3.34 -8.15 -3.68
N PHE A 51 -2.62 -9.02 -2.98
CA PHE A 51 -2.24 -8.69 -1.61
C PHE A 51 -0.88 -9.26 -1.19
N SER A 52 -0.41 -8.75 -0.05
CA SER A 52 0.81 -9.23 0.60
C SER A 52 0.63 -9.37 2.11
N THR A 53 1.23 -10.41 2.67
CA THR A 53 1.27 -10.66 4.11
C THR A 53 2.65 -11.05 4.58
N GLY A 54 3.01 -10.71 5.82
CA GLY A 54 4.29 -11.12 6.40
C GLY A 54 5.11 -9.98 6.99
N SER A 55 6.43 -9.97 6.76
CA SER A 55 7.35 -9.00 7.36
C SER A 55 8.37 -8.50 6.35
N ILE A 56 8.47 -7.20 6.22
CA ILE A 56 9.35 -6.54 5.27
C ILE A 56 10.33 -5.65 6.03
N VAL A 57 11.61 -5.97 5.92
CA VAL A 57 12.70 -5.19 6.51
C VAL A 57 13.59 -4.68 5.39
N GLY A 58 13.77 -3.38 5.32
CA GLY A 58 14.53 -2.74 4.26
C GLY A 58 15.31 -1.51 4.68
N LYS A 59 15.93 -0.84 3.69
CA LYS A 59 16.69 0.38 3.92
C LYS A 59 15.90 1.61 3.51
N LYS A 60 15.33 1.60 2.31
CA LYS A 60 14.83 2.79 1.63
C LYS A 60 13.63 2.43 0.77
N SER A 61 12.59 3.27 0.76
CA SER A 61 11.36 3.05 0.00
C SER A 61 10.76 1.68 0.26
N VAL A 62 10.34 1.46 1.50
CA VAL A 62 9.83 0.18 1.98
C VAL A 62 8.32 0.27 2.13
N GLY A 63 7.60 -0.58 1.42
CA GLY A 63 6.14 -0.66 1.49
C GLY A 63 5.65 -2.09 1.68
N GLY A 64 4.51 -2.22 2.32
CA GLY A 64 3.95 -3.53 2.57
C GLY A 64 3.53 -4.26 1.28
N LEU A 65 2.90 -3.56 0.31
CA LEU A 65 2.56 -4.14 -1.00
C LEU A 65 3.62 -3.80 -2.04
N VAL A 66 3.93 -2.50 -2.21
CA VAL A 66 4.88 -2.02 -3.21
C VAL A 66 5.95 -1.13 -2.58
N GLY A 67 7.21 -1.29 -2.97
CA GLY A 67 8.28 -0.38 -2.57
C GLY A 67 8.04 1.02 -3.14
N VAL A 68 7.90 1.12 -4.46
CA VAL A 68 7.55 2.36 -5.16
C VAL A 68 6.59 2.09 -6.32
N SER A 69 5.74 3.10 -6.63
CA SER A 69 4.82 3.05 -7.77
C SER A 69 4.83 4.38 -8.52
N TYR A 70 5.42 4.40 -9.74
CA TYR A 70 5.72 5.61 -10.49
C TYR A 70 5.31 5.54 -11.95
N GLY A 71 4.90 6.71 -12.50
CA GLY A 71 4.70 6.93 -13.93
C GLY A 71 5.93 7.51 -14.64
N ASP A 72 5.76 7.93 -15.89
CA ASP A 72 6.76 8.68 -16.65
C ASP A 72 6.26 10.08 -17.09
N GLY A 73 5.05 10.44 -16.69
CA GLY A 73 4.37 11.67 -17.08
C GLY A 73 3.41 11.49 -18.26
N THR A 74 3.41 10.33 -18.90
CA THR A 74 2.50 9.99 -20.02
C THR A 74 1.73 8.68 -19.76
N THR A 75 2.35 7.73 -19.11
CA THR A 75 1.74 6.46 -18.73
C THR A 75 1.84 6.32 -17.20
N PHE A 76 0.73 5.99 -16.55
CA PHE A 76 0.60 6.02 -15.11
C PHE A 76 0.31 4.62 -14.57
N PRO A 77 0.93 4.25 -13.44
CA PRO A 77 0.58 3.01 -12.76
C PRO A 77 -0.82 3.10 -12.15
N LEU A 78 -1.47 1.95 -12.06
CA LEU A 78 -2.73 1.76 -11.37
C LEU A 78 -2.57 0.67 -10.32
N ILE A 79 -3.03 0.92 -9.10
CA ILE A 79 -3.19 -0.11 -8.08
C ILE A 79 -4.62 -0.02 -7.56
N GLU A 80 -5.36 -1.12 -7.65
CA GLU A 80 -6.75 -1.12 -7.19
C GLU A 80 -7.16 -2.45 -6.53
N ASN A 81 -8.16 -2.38 -5.67
CA ASN A 81 -8.73 -3.54 -4.97
C ASN A 81 -7.65 -4.43 -4.36
N SER A 82 -6.68 -3.83 -3.70
CA SER A 82 -5.49 -4.53 -3.21
C SER A 82 -5.14 -4.13 -1.78
N TYR A 83 -4.47 -5.02 -1.05
CA TYR A 83 -4.14 -4.70 0.32
C TYR A 83 -2.77 -5.23 0.78
N SER A 84 -2.30 -4.67 1.89
CA SER A 84 -1.13 -5.16 2.61
C SER A 84 -1.44 -5.41 4.08
N ARG A 85 -1.00 -6.56 4.57
CA ARG A 85 -0.96 -6.91 5.98
C ARG A 85 0.47 -7.21 6.46
N CYS A 86 1.44 -6.60 5.82
CA CYS A 86 2.84 -6.75 6.18
C CYS A 86 3.22 -5.83 7.33
N ASN A 87 4.00 -6.36 8.27
CA ASN A 87 4.77 -5.53 9.19
C ASN A 87 5.96 -4.94 8.44
N VAL A 88 6.10 -3.63 8.44
CA VAL A 88 7.11 -2.91 7.67
C VAL A 88 8.10 -2.24 8.61
N THR A 89 9.38 -2.47 8.39
CA THR A 89 10.47 -1.84 9.13
C THR A 89 11.54 -1.35 8.17
N ALA A 90 11.96 -0.11 8.32
CA ALA A 90 13.12 0.40 7.60
C ALA A 90 14.22 0.88 8.54
N SER A 91 15.47 0.70 8.13
CA SER A 91 16.65 0.95 8.97
C SER A 91 17.24 2.35 8.84
N THR A 92 16.93 3.08 7.76
CA THR A 92 17.47 4.42 7.49
C THR A 92 16.46 5.32 6.81
N TYR A 93 16.83 6.60 6.68
CA TYR A 93 16.08 7.68 6.05
C TYR A 93 15.36 7.27 4.79
N GLN A 94 14.09 7.43 4.70
CA GLN A 94 13.26 7.65 3.51
C GLN A 94 11.84 7.08 3.67
N SER A 95 11.16 6.88 2.55
CA SER A 95 9.74 6.63 2.48
C SER A 95 9.35 5.25 2.98
N ILE A 96 8.56 5.19 4.03
CA ILE A 96 8.10 3.95 4.66
C ILE A 96 6.59 3.99 4.79
N GLY A 97 5.89 3.01 4.24
CA GLY A 97 4.44 2.93 4.34
C GLY A 97 3.90 1.51 4.49
N GLY A 98 2.78 1.39 5.17
CA GLY A 98 2.12 0.09 5.35
C GLY A 98 1.66 -0.54 4.04
N PHE A 99 1.36 0.28 3.01
CA PHE A 99 0.98 -0.15 1.67
C PHE A 99 2.09 0.12 0.65
N ALA A 100 2.52 1.39 0.52
CA ALA A 100 3.54 1.80 -0.43
C ALA A 100 4.66 2.59 0.28
N GLY A 101 5.92 2.31 -0.04
CA GLY A 101 7.01 3.16 0.39
C GLY A 101 6.89 4.55 -0.25
N GLY A 102 6.78 4.60 -1.58
CA GLY A 102 6.54 5.84 -2.31
C GLY A 102 5.57 5.67 -3.47
N HIS A 103 4.75 6.72 -3.72
CA HIS A 103 3.79 6.76 -4.81
C HIS A 103 3.80 8.10 -5.53
N GLY A 104 3.41 8.08 -6.82
CA GLY A 104 2.96 9.25 -7.56
C GLY A 104 4.04 10.10 -8.24
N TRP A 105 5.33 9.79 -8.12
CA TRP A 105 6.32 10.52 -8.90
C TRP A 105 6.03 10.39 -10.40
N LYS A 106 5.75 11.53 -11.05
CA LYS A 106 5.24 11.64 -12.41
C LYS A 106 3.87 10.99 -12.66
N GLY A 107 3.05 10.82 -11.62
CA GLY A 107 1.67 10.33 -11.71
C GLY A 107 1.48 8.88 -11.29
N GLY A 108 0.23 8.54 -11.03
CA GLY A 108 -0.23 7.22 -10.61
C GLY A 108 -1.53 7.26 -9.82
N THR A 109 -2.27 6.17 -9.81
CA THR A 109 -3.56 6.06 -9.12
C THR A 109 -3.58 4.85 -8.20
N ILE A 110 -4.10 5.05 -6.99
CA ILE A 110 -4.44 3.98 -6.04
C ILE A 110 -5.91 4.12 -5.69
N ASN A 111 -6.69 3.05 -5.86
CA ASN A 111 -8.13 3.02 -5.57
C ASN A 111 -8.48 1.82 -4.68
N ASN A 112 -9.38 2.02 -3.73
CA ASN A 112 -9.99 0.94 -2.96
C ASN A 112 -8.94 -0.01 -2.36
N CYS A 113 -7.94 0.55 -1.70
CA CYS A 113 -6.82 -0.19 -1.14
C CYS A 113 -6.73 0.02 0.37
N PHE A 114 -6.16 -0.95 1.08
CA PHE A 114 -5.89 -0.73 2.49
C PHE A 114 -4.58 -1.34 2.97
N SER A 115 -4.14 -0.86 4.13
CA SER A 115 -3.02 -1.43 4.87
C SER A 115 -3.35 -1.67 6.33
N THR A 116 -2.84 -2.79 6.83
CA THR A 116 -2.78 -3.12 8.25
C THR A 116 -1.39 -3.69 8.54
N GLY A 117 -1.01 -3.76 9.78
CA GLY A 117 0.34 -4.20 10.15
C GLY A 117 1.20 -3.02 10.60
N SER A 118 2.14 -3.31 11.47
CA SER A 118 2.98 -2.27 12.08
C SER A 118 3.89 -1.60 11.06
N VAL A 119 4.09 -0.28 11.22
CA VAL A 119 5.03 0.50 10.42
C VAL A 119 6.06 1.12 11.36
N THR A 120 7.31 0.77 11.22
CA THR A 120 8.37 1.18 12.13
C THR A 120 9.56 1.76 11.36
N SER A 121 9.97 2.97 11.73
CA SER A 121 11.26 3.52 11.30
C SER A 121 12.33 3.19 12.33
N GLY A 122 13.47 2.70 11.88
CA GLY A 122 14.66 2.47 12.70
C GLY A 122 15.47 3.75 12.96
N SER A 123 15.11 4.87 12.36
CA SER A 123 15.72 6.18 12.56
C SER A 123 14.66 7.23 12.92
N SER A 124 15.08 8.33 13.51
CA SER A 124 14.25 9.50 13.80
C SER A 124 14.82 10.75 13.11
N GLY A 125 15.23 10.59 11.86
CA GLY A 125 15.84 11.66 11.08
C GLY A 125 14.82 12.66 10.53
N GLU A 126 15.27 13.89 10.30
CA GLU A 126 14.47 15.01 9.75
C GLU A 126 13.90 14.71 8.34
N TRP A 127 14.33 13.63 7.70
CA TRP A 127 13.95 13.24 6.34
C TRP A 127 13.17 11.93 6.27
N ASP A 128 12.70 11.42 7.40
CA ASP A 128 11.93 10.18 7.46
C ASP A 128 10.47 10.46 7.12
N ALA A 129 10.04 10.02 5.96
CA ALA A 129 8.65 10.04 5.54
C ALA A 129 7.98 8.73 5.93
N VAL A 130 7.22 8.74 7.01
CA VAL A 130 6.56 7.55 7.57
C VAL A 130 5.05 7.75 7.56
N GLY A 131 4.34 6.83 6.91
CA GLY A 131 2.87 6.83 6.88
C GLY A 131 2.28 5.46 7.12
N GLY A 132 1.13 5.41 7.75
CA GLY A 132 0.40 4.15 7.95
C GLY A 132 -0.01 3.49 6.63
N PHE A 133 -0.16 4.29 5.56
CA PHE A 133 -0.48 3.83 4.21
C PHE A 133 0.71 4.02 3.25
N SER A 134 1.18 5.24 3.06
CA SER A 134 2.31 5.54 2.18
C SER A 134 3.32 6.45 2.84
N GLY A 135 4.61 6.18 2.67
CA GLY A 135 5.67 7.05 3.16
C GLY A 135 5.66 8.38 2.44
N THR A 136 5.82 8.38 1.14
CA THR A 136 5.71 9.60 0.32
C THR A 136 4.62 9.45 -0.73
N ASN A 137 3.94 10.56 -1.00
CA ASN A 137 3.09 10.68 -2.16
C ASN A 137 3.41 12.00 -2.87
N THR A 138 3.96 11.91 -4.06
CA THR A 138 4.31 13.11 -4.82
C THR A 138 3.07 13.61 -5.55
N ALA A 139 2.43 14.63 -5.00
CA ALA A 139 1.26 15.24 -5.59
C ALA A 139 1.60 15.88 -6.94
N THR A 140 1.08 15.33 -8.01
CA THR A 140 1.10 15.90 -9.35
C THR A 140 -0.33 15.92 -9.90
N ALA A 141 -0.58 16.62 -11.00
CA ALA A 141 -1.92 16.67 -11.59
C ALA A 141 -2.48 15.28 -11.99
N ASN A 142 -1.61 14.27 -12.08
CA ASN A 142 -1.97 12.90 -12.46
C ASN A 142 -1.74 11.89 -11.31
N THR A 143 -1.65 12.36 -10.08
CA THR A 143 -1.51 11.51 -8.91
C THR A 143 -2.78 11.54 -8.10
N SER A 144 -3.33 10.38 -7.78
CA SER A 144 -4.51 10.27 -6.90
C SER A 144 -4.43 9.02 -6.02
N ILE A 145 -5.01 9.15 -4.83
CA ILE A 145 -5.38 8.02 -4.00
C ILE A 145 -6.86 8.23 -3.67
N ASN A 146 -7.69 7.22 -3.82
CA ASN A 146 -9.13 7.33 -3.61
C ASN A 146 -9.62 6.19 -2.75
N ALA A 147 -10.61 6.48 -1.90
CA ALA A 147 -11.33 5.50 -1.10
C ALA A 147 -10.41 4.45 -0.45
N SER A 148 -9.28 4.87 0.11
CA SER A 148 -8.27 3.97 0.67
C SER A 148 -8.12 4.19 2.18
N PHE A 149 -7.67 3.17 2.89
CA PHE A 149 -7.66 3.18 4.34
C PHE A 149 -6.36 2.63 4.93
N TRP A 150 -6.06 3.04 6.16
CA TRP A 150 -5.07 2.35 7.00
C TRP A 150 -5.61 2.15 8.41
N ASP A 151 -5.17 1.07 9.03
CA ASP A 151 -5.48 0.79 10.42
C ASP A 151 -4.52 1.57 11.33
N THR A 152 -5.06 2.56 12.04
CA THR A 152 -4.27 3.46 12.89
C THR A 152 -3.71 2.77 14.12
N GLU A 153 -4.41 1.76 14.65
CA GLU A 153 -4.02 1.06 15.87
C GLU A 153 -2.93 0.02 15.56
N SER A 154 -3.12 -0.79 14.52
CA SER A 154 -2.14 -1.81 14.17
C SER A 154 -0.86 -1.23 13.54
N SER A 155 -0.98 -0.15 12.76
CA SER A 155 0.18 0.51 12.16
C SER A 155 1.02 1.30 13.17
N GLY A 156 0.40 1.78 14.25
CA GLY A 156 1.02 2.71 15.20
C GLY A 156 1.26 4.10 14.61
N GLN A 157 0.66 4.41 13.45
CA GLN A 157 0.84 5.69 12.77
C GLN A 157 -0.42 6.54 12.83
N SER A 158 -0.26 7.79 13.26
CA SER A 158 -1.35 8.77 13.31
C SER A 158 -1.64 9.44 11.97
N THR A 159 -0.75 9.32 11.00
CA THR A 159 -0.86 9.86 9.64
C THR A 159 -0.80 8.74 8.61
N GLY A 160 -1.66 8.80 7.59
CA GLY A 160 -1.67 7.82 6.51
C GLY A 160 -0.53 8.03 5.51
N ILE A 161 -0.19 9.30 5.28
CA ILE A 161 0.90 9.74 4.43
C ILE A 161 1.71 10.76 5.21
N ASP A 162 3.01 10.81 4.99
CA ASP A 162 3.89 11.77 5.66
C ASP A 162 3.38 13.21 5.53
N PRO A 163 3.34 14.00 6.61
CA PRO A 163 2.87 15.38 6.58
C PRO A 163 3.68 16.24 5.60
N GLY A 164 2.98 16.90 4.69
CA GLY A 164 3.57 17.73 3.62
C GLY A 164 3.39 17.14 2.22
N ASN A 165 2.87 15.93 2.12
CA ASN A 165 2.49 15.28 0.86
C ASN A 165 0.97 15.11 0.80
N ASP A 166 0.24 16.21 0.92
CA ASP A 166 -1.22 16.24 1.00
C ASP A 166 -1.87 15.62 -0.23
N VAL A 167 -2.30 14.38 -0.09
CA VAL A 167 -3.24 13.75 -0.99
C VAL A 167 -4.47 13.34 -0.20
N THR A 168 -5.59 13.86 -0.60
CA THR A 168 -6.91 13.43 -0.12
C THR A 168 -7.19 11.99 -0.58
N GLY A 169 -8.02 11.26 0.14
CA GLY A 169 -8.49 9.94 -0.28
C GLY A 169 -7.88 8.75 0.50
N VAL A 170 -7.03 9.04 1.48
CA VAL A 170 -6.60 8.05 2.47
C VAL A 170 -7.16 8.42 3.84
N THR A 171 -7.85 7.50 4.50
CA THR A 171 -8.51 7.74 5.78
C THR A 171 -8.07 6.72 6.83
N GLY A 172 -7.64 7.21 7.99
CA GLY A 172 -7.33 6.35 9.14
C GLY A 172 -8.59 5.83 9.81
N LYS A 173 -8.56 4.56 10.13
CA LYS A 173 -9.63 3.85 10.82
C LYS A 173 -9.05 3.06 11.98
N THR A 174 -9.81 2.89 13.04
CA THR A 174 -9.47 1.94 14.11
C THR A 174 -9.56 0.52 13.60
N THR A 175 -8.92 -0.42 14.27
CA THR A 175 -9.03 -1.86 13.94
C THR A 175 -10.49 -2.33 13.92
N SER A 176 -11.33 -1.82 14.81
CA SER A 176 -12.75 -2.16 14.85
C SER A 176 -13.52 -1.64 13.62
N GLU A 177 -13.26 -0.41 13.23
CA GLU A 177 -13.85 0.18 12.01
C GLU A 177 -13.37 -0.56 10.75
N MET A 178 -12.09 -0.93 10.68
CA MET A 178 -11.51 -1.70 9.56
C MET A 178 -12.09 -3.13 9.43
N LYS A 179 -12.84 -3.60 10.42
CA LYS A 179 -13.55 -4.88 10.42
C LYS A 179 -15.06 -4.72 10.31
N THR A 180 -15.50 -3.54 9.93
CA THR A 180 -16.92 -3.19 9.80
C THR A 180 -17.28 -2.94 8.34
N LEU A 181 -18.24 -3.67 7.79
CA LEU A 181 -18.63 -3.62 6.38
C LEU A 181 -18.97 -2.18 5.93
N SER A 182 -19.75 -1.43 6.73
CA SER A 182 -20.16 -0.07 6.35
C SER A 182 -19.00 0.91 6.18
N THR A 183 -17.85 0.68 6.80
CA THR A 183 -16.65 1.51 6.58
C THR A 183 -16.25 1.55 5.10
N PHE A 184 -16.44 0.45 4.40
CA PHE A 184 -16.02 0.28 3.02
C PHE A 184 -17.17 0.52 2.03
N THR A 185 -18.37 0.06 2.35
CA THR A 185 -19.53 0.30 1.47
C THR A 185 -19.94 1.77 1.43
N ASP A 186 -19.76 2.52 2.51
CA ASP A 186 -19.94 3.99 2.52
C ASP A 186 -18.88 4.72 1.66
N ALA A 187 -17.78 4.06 1.35
CA ALA A 187 -16.73 4.53 0.43
C ALA A 187 -16.84 3.89 -0.98
N GLU A 188 -18.00 3.36 -1.30
CA GLU A 188 -18.33 2.79 -2.62
C GLU A 188 -17.51 1.55 -3.02
N TRP A 189 -17.02 0.78 -2.04
CA TRP A 189 -16.39 -0.50 -2.33
C TRP A 189 -17.44 -1.57 -2.66
N ASP A 190 -17.19 -2.34 -3.71
CA ASP A 190 -18.09 -3.38 -4.24
C ASP A 190 -17.87 -4.71 -3.49
N PHE A 191 -18.80 -5.04 -2.61
CA PHE A 191 -18.76 -6.26 -1.79
C PHE A 191 -19.74 -7.30 -2.27
N VAL A 192 -19.42 -8.56 -2.03
CA VAL A 192 -20.35 -9.68 -2.18
C VAL A 192 -21.64 -9.41 -1.39
N ASP A 193 -22.79 -9.73 -1.97
CA ASP A 193 -24.11 -9.58 -1.37
C ASP A 193 -24.59 -8.14 -1.12
N GLU A 194 -23.89 -7.12 -1.65
CA GLU A 194 -24.42 -5.78 -1.71
C GLU A 194 -24.72 -5.38 -3.17
N THR A 195 -25.61 -4.42 -3.40
CA THR A 195 -26.07 -4.09 -4.75
C THR A 195 -25.98 -2.60 -5.09
N ALA A 196 -25.52 -1.78 -4.13
CA ALA A 196 -25.48 -0.34 -4.30
C ALA A 196 -24.22 0.12 -5.05
N ASN A 197 -23.10 -0.57 -4.84
CA ASN A 197 -21.76 -0.12 -5.23
C ASN A 197 -21.17 -0.89 -6.43
N GLY A 198 -21.97 -1.74 -7.08
CA GLY A 198 -21.53 -2.49 -8.25
C GLY A 198 -22.12 -3.87 -8.36
N SER A 199 -21.48 -4.72 -9.15
CA SER A 199 -21.90 -6.12 -9.38
C SER A 199 -20.70 -7.03 -9.68
N ASN A 200 -19.48 -6.56 -9.43
CA ASN A 200 -18.26 -7.35 -9.67
C ASN A 200 -17.82 -8.13 -8.44
N ASP A 201 -18.34 -7.77 -7.25
CA ASP A 201 -18.09 -8.49 -5.99
C ASP A 201 -16.60 -8.68 -5.70
N TYR A 202 -15.84 -7.58 -5.73
CA TYR A 202 -14.38 -7.63 -5.52
C TYR A 202 -13.98 -8.00 -4.09
N TRP A 203 -14.85 -7.71 -3.12
CA TRP A 203 -14.53 -7.81 -1.70
C TRP A 203 -15.54 -8.67 -0.96
N THR A 204 -15.06 -9.35 0.05
CA THR A 204 -15.89 -9.96 1.07
C THR A 204 -15.33 -9.62 2.46
N ILE A 205 -16.18 -9.70 3.48
CA ILE A 205 -15.81 -9.49 4.87
C ILE A 205 -16.64 -10.43 5.74
N ASP A 206 -15.97 -11.20 6.57
CA ASP A 206 -16.60 -12.03 7.58
C ASP A 206 -15.76 -11.99 8.88
N GLY A 207 -16.29 -12.41 9.97
CA GLY A 207 -15.58 -12.34 11.25
C GLY A 207 -14.43 -13.33 11.43
N THR A 208 -14.12 -14.18 10.45
CA THR A 208 -13.21 -15.32 10.58
C THR A 208 -12.02 -15.29 9.63
N ASN A 209 -12.29 -15.02 8.36
CA ASN A 209 -11.23 -14.96 7.36
C ASN A 209 -10.49 -13.63 7.44
N ASN A 210 -9.24 -13.62 7.04
CA ASN A 210 -8.36 -12.46 7.03
C ASN A 210 -8.37 -11.69 8.38
N ASP A 211 -8.52 -12.39 9.52
CA ASP A 211 -8.71 -11.81 10.86
C ASP A 211 -9.87 -10.80 10.95
N GLY A 212 -10.87 -10.92 10.09
CA GLY A 212 -12.04 -10.05 10.01
C GLY A 212 -11.87 -8.77 9.19
N TYR A 213 -10.74 -8.57 8.53
CA TYR A 213 -10.57 -7.51 7.52
C TYR A 213 -11.13 -7.94 6.16
N PRO A 214 -11.42 -7.01 5.25
CA PRO A 214 -11.80 -7.36 3.86
C PRO A 214 -10.75 -8.24 3.16
N TYR A 215 -11.20 -9.09 2.24
CA TYR A 215 -10.34 -9.97 1.44
C TYR A 215 -10.97 -10.29 0.07
#